data_70db6868d75de41a498dc1a49631c01d
#
_entry.id   70db6868d75de41a498dc1a49631c01d
#
_cell.length_a   1.000
_cell.length_b   1.000
_cell.length_c   1.000
_cell.angle_alpha   90.00
_cell.angle_beta   90.00
_cell.angle_gamma   90.00
#
_symmetry.space_group_name_H-M   'P 1'
#
loop_
_entity.id
_entity.type
_entity.pdbx_description
1 polymer ?
#
loop_
_entity_poly.entity_id
_entity_poly.type
_entity_poly.pdbx_seq_one_letter_code
_entity_poly.pdbx_strand_id
1 'polypeptide(L)'
;MQTFDFSRPIKVLLALVICSSSLSGQQPAPGSRTVMDAHNCYPYFEWWGDRIDRALSAGTPLAIEQDLAWHTDPKTGRSWSVVTHGEPTYGTEPTMEEYFFKRVRPIVEKALRDGNHGDWPLITLNLDFKDNKPEHLAAVLALLRKYQPWLTTSVKGAREDDVQPLDVKPVLVLTGEADAQQTVFYDQLQTGDRVLLFGAIHTEGKEASAAPEVIDPTKATNYRRWWNNPWKVVEAGGQPNAGEWTPAKMARLRALVERAHANGLWIRFYTLDGATKAQLSCNGWFHDYNFGSLAAARVRWHAAIAAHVDYLASDQYELVGREIHQGAPAAANK
;
A
#
# COMPACT_ATOMS: atom_id res chain seq x y z
N MET A 1 70.40 16.08 -49.07
CA MET A 1 70.46 15.54 -47.72
C MET A 1 69.50 16.33 -46.83
N GLN A 2 68.22 15.90 -46.78
CA GLN A 2 67.17 16.61 -46.06
C GLN A 2 66.92 15.85 -44.76
N THR A 3 67.15 16.51 -43.66
CA THR A 3 66.91 16.00 -42.31
C THR A 3 65.45 16.22 -41.94
N PHE A 4 64.71 15.12 -41.63
CA PHE A 4 63.35 15.17 -41.08
C PHE A 4 63.43 15.32 -39.56
N ASP A 5 62.79 16.37 -39.06
CA ASP A 5 62.61 16.66 -37.63
C ASP A 5 61.36 15.99 -37.11
N PHE A 6 61.47 15.03 -36.18
CA PHE A 6 60.39 14.28 -35.48
C PHE A 6 60.29 14.75 -34.04
N SER A 7 59.67 15.89 -33.81
CA SER A 7 59.30 16.30 -32.45
C SER A 7 57.95 17.02 -32.39
N ARG A 8 56.89 16.23 -32.43
CA ARG A 8 55.56 16.68 -31.99
C ARG A 8 55.00 15.71 -30.95
N PRO A 9 54.70 16.15 -29.72
CA PRO A 9 54.07 15.30 -28.70
C PRO A 9 52.57 15.17 -29.05
N ILE A 10 52.10 13.92 -29.22
CA ILE A 10 50.70 13.57 -29.29
C ILE A 10 50.07 13.77 -27.90
N LYS A 11 49.24 14.79 -27.74
CA LYS A 11 48.37 14.96 -26.59
C LYS A 11 47.22 13.94 -26.70
N VAL A 12 47.31 12.84 -25.97
CA VAL A 12 46.21 11.91 -25.75
C VAL A 12 45.26 12.57 -24.74
N LEU A 13 44.11 13.02 -25.28
CA LEU A 13 42.99 13.51 -24.46
C LEU A 13 42.25 12.32 -23.89
N LEU A 14 42.49 11.93 -22.66
CA LEU A 14 41.78 10.90 -21.96
C LEU A 14 40.42 11.48 -21.54
N ALA A 15 39.36 11.22 -22.32
CA ALA A 15 37.99 11.57 -21.95
C ALA A 15 37.54 10.60 -20.88
N LEU A 16 37.51 11.08 -19.63
CA LEU A 16 36.88 10.36 -18.51
C LEU A 16 35.36 10.41 -18.75
N VAL A 17 34.81 9.31 -19.27
CA VAL A 17 33.37 9.10 -19.28
C VAL A 17 32.98 8.73 -17.84
N ILE A 18 32.54 9.73 -17.09
CA ILE A 18 31.88 9.51 -15.79
C ILE A 18 30.52 8.92 -16.11
N CYS A 19 30.39 7.58 -16.14
CA CYS A 19 29.11 6.92 -16.04
C CYS A 19 28.53 7.23 -14.67
N SER A 20 27.71 8.26 -14.59
CA SER A 20 26.80 8.47 -13.47
C SER A 20 25.79 7.33 -13.48
N SER A 21 26.13 6.20 -12.86
CA SER A 21 25.14 5.19 -12.49
C SER A 21 24.20 5.86 -11.50
N SER A 22 23.08 6.37 -12.02
CA SER A 22 21.93 6.70 -11.17
C SER A 22 21.60 5.43 -10.39
N LEU A 23 21.83 5.45 -9.10
CA LEU A 23 21.27 4.47 -8.17
C LEU A 23 19.74 4.70 -8.20
N SER A 24 19.09 4.24 -9.27
CA SER A 24 17.64 4.10 -9.27
C SER A 24 17.31 3.01 -8.25
N GLY A 25 16.71 3.39 -7.15
CA GLY A 25 16.19 2.45 -6.17
C GLY A 25 15.36 1.40 -6.91
N GLN A 26 15.45 0.15 -6.43
CA GLN A 26 14.74 -0.96 -7.07
C GLN A 26 13.25 -0.63 -7.07
N GLN A 27 12.61 -0.69 -8.24
CA GLN A 27 11.17 -0.46 -8.35
C GLN A 27 10.43 -1.50 -7.50
N PRO A 28 9.44 -1.10 -6.68
CA PRO A 28 8.64 -2.05 -5.91
C PRO A 28 7.73 -2.85 -6.85
N ALA A 29 8.28 -3.92 -7.42
CA ALA A 29 7.55 -4.77 -8.36
C ALA A 29 6.49 -5.60 -7.64
N PRO A 30 5.32 -5.83 -8.26
CA PRO A 30 4.34 -6.80 -7.77
C PRO A 30 4.98 -8.16 -7.48
N GLY A 31 4.65 -8.76 -6.34
CA GLY A 31 5.19 -10.05 -5.89
C GLY A 31 6.61 -10.03 -5.34
N SER A 32 7.28 -8.88 -5.30
CA SER A 32 8.65 -8.78 -4.81
C SER A 32 8.77 -9.02 -3.29
N ARG A 33 7.71 -8.71 -2.54
CA ARG A 33 7.63 -8.93 -1.08
C ARG A 33 6.18 -8.96 -0.61
N THR A 34 5.93 -9.67 0.50
CA THR A 34 4.68 -9.56 1.26
C THR A 34 4.87 -8.57 2.41
N VAL A 35 3.92 -7.66 2.57
CA VAL A 35 3.93 -6.62 3.60
C VAL A 35 2.71 -6.80 4.50
N MET A 36 2.90 -6.73 5.81
CA MET A 36 1.79 -6.63 6.75
C MET A 36 1.06 -5.31 6.52
N ASP A 37 -0.26 -5.36 6.34
CA ASP A 37 -1.12 -4.19 6.25
C ASP A 37 -1.97 -4.06 7.52
N ALA A 38 -1.71 -3.00 8.28
CA ALA A 38 -2.44 -2.69 9.49
C ALA A 38 -3.83 -2.17 9.11
N HIS A 39 -4.78 -3.09 9.00
CA HIS A 39 -6.19 -2.80 8.72
C HIS A 39 -6.85 -2.06 9.88
N ASN A 40 -7.84 -1.19 9.60
CA ASN A 40 -8.53 -0.39 10.62
C ASN A 40 -7.57 0.41 11.54
N CYS A 41 -6.45 0.92 11.03
CA CYS A 41 -5.44 1.61 11.82
C CYS A 41 -5.85 3.05 12.10
N TYR A 42 -6.94 3.24 12.84
CA TYR A 42 -7.47 4.51 13.32
C TYR A 42 -7.80 4.42 14.82
N PRO A 43 -7.83 5.53 15.57
CA PRO A 43 -8.22 5.51 16.97
C PRO A 43 -9.73 5.25 17.06
N TYR A 44 -10.10 4.10 17.62
CA TYR A 44 -11.48 3.70 17.77
C TYR A 44 -11.75 3.37 19.24
N PHE A 45 -12.38 4.29 19.98
CA PHE A 45 -12.51 4.25 21.43
C PHE A 45 -11.16 4.18 22.17
N GLU A 46 -11.16 4.12 23.47
CA GLU A 46 -9.96 3.98 24.31
C GLU A 46 -9.11 2.74 23.97
N TRP A 47 -9.77 1.68 23.53
CA TRP A 47 -9.18 0.37 23.23
C TRP A 47 -8.25 0.37 22.01
N TRP A 48 -8.33 1.39 21.16
CA TRP A 48 -7.68 1.40 19.87
C TRP A 48 -6.82 2.66 19.66
N GLY A 49 -6.61 3.41 20.71
CA GLY A 49 -5.83 4.65 20.66
C GLY A 49 -4.37 4.46 20.28
N ASP A 50 -3.81 3.26 20.48
CA ASP A 50 -2.41 2.90 20.23
C ASP A 50 -2.18 2.15 18.90
N ARG A 51 -3.19 2.02 18.05
CA ARG A 51 -3.12 1.18 16.84
C ARG A 51 -1.94 1.51 15.93
N ILE A 52 -1.69 2.78 15.68
CA ILE A 52 -0.57 3.17 14.81
C ILE A 52 0.78 2.82 15.46
N ASP A 53 0.91 2.98 16.78
CA ASP A 53 2.15 2.63 17.50
C ASP A 53 2.38 1.12 17.47
N ARG A 54 1.31 0.32 17.59
CA ARG A 54 1.34 -1.14 17.45
C ARG A 54 1.72 -1.55 16.01
N ALA A 55 1.13 -0.90 15.00
CA ALA A 55 1.48 -1.15 13.60
C ALA A 55 2.97 -0.88 13.37
N LEU A 56 3.47 0.27 13.81
CA LEU A 56 4.88 0.65 13.69
C LEU A 56 5.81 -0.28 14.46
N SER A 57 5.38 -0.83 15.60
CA SER A 57 6.16 -1.80 16.39
C SER A 57 6.33 -3.15 15.70
N ALA A 58 5.47 -3.49 14.75
CA ALA A 58 5.61 -4.70 13.93
C ALA A 58 6.81 -4.63 12.96
N GLY A 59 7.41 -3.45 12.78
CA GLY A 59 8.59 -3.24 11.92
C GLY A 59 8.24 -2.76 10.52
N THR A 60 9.27 -2.30 9.80
CA THR A 60 9.16 -1.87 8.40
C THR A 60 9.87 -2.88 7.49
N PRO A 61 9.44 -3.05 6.23
CA PRO A 61 8.31 -2.38 5.56
C PRO A 61 6.94 -2.83 6.06
N LEU A 62 5.98 -1.90 6.11
CA LEU A 62 4.58 -2.18 6.46
C LEU A 62 3.61 -1.32 5.66
N ALA A 63 2.34 -1.73 5.61
CA ALA A 63 1.25 -0.87 5.17
C ALA A 63 0.37 -0.45 6.36
N ILE A 64 -0.25 0.71 6.26
CA ILE A 64 -1.14 1.29 7.27
C ILE A 64 -2.37 1.81 6.56
N GLU A 65 -3.54 1.27 6.90
CA GLU A 65 -4.81 1.77 6.42
C GLU A 65 -5.32 2.90 7.31
N GLN A 66 -5.72 4.00 6.69
CA GLN A 66 -6.33 5.14 7.35
C GLN A 66 -7.72 5.37 6.78
N ASP A 67 -8.72 5.16 7.62
CA ASP A 67 -10.10 5.48 7.31
C ASP A 67 -10.31 6.98 7.46
N LEU A 68 -10.87 7.62 6.44
CA LEU A 68 -11.03 9.06 6.38
C LEU A 68 -12.49 9.44 6.18
N ALA A 69 -13.00 10.32 7.05
CA ALA A 69 -14.33 10.90 6.95
C ALA A 69 -14.27 12.44 6.92
N TRP A 70 -15.30 13.05 6.32
CA TRP A 70 -15.42 14.50 6.21
C TRP A 70 -16.30 15.05 7.34
N HIS A 71 -15.66 15.65 8.34
CA HIS A 71 -16.36 16.30 9.43
C HIS A 71 -16.78 17.72 9.08
N THR A 72 -17.99 18.11 9.50
CA THR A 72 -18.45 19.51 9.44
C THR A 72 -18.95 19.94 10.82
N ASP A 73 -18.28 20.91 11.42
CA ASP A 73 -18.71 21.49 12.69
C ASP A 73 -20.06 22.21 12.53
N PRO A 74 -21.11 21.75 13.21
CA PRO A 74 -22.44 22.30 13.05
C PRO A 74 -22.59 23.74 13.55
N LYS A 75 -21.66 24.23 14.38
CA LYS A 75 -21.70 25.59 14.94
C LYS A 75 -21.03 26.60 14.04
N THR A 76 -19.93 26.22 13.41
CA THR A 76 -19.10 27.14 12.62
C THR A 76 -19.22 26.92 11.11
N GLY A 77 -19.76 25.77 10.68
CA GLY A 77 -19.79 25.34 9.28
C GLY A 77 -18.41 24.98 8.72
N ARG A 78 -17.35 25.01 9.53
CA ARG A 78 -16.00 24.61 9.12
C ARG A 78 -15.95 23.11 8.92
N SER A 79 -15.29 22.68 7.84
CA SER A 79 -15.13 21.25 7.53
C SER A 79 -13.66 20.88 7.39
N TRP A 80 -13.33 19.64 7.77
CA TRP A 80 -11.99 19.06 7.61
C TRP A 80 -12.04 17.54 7.61
N SER A 81 -10.97 16.91 7.08
CA SER A 81 -10.79 15.47 7.09
C SER A 81 -10.34 14.97 8.47
N VAL A 82 -10.98 13.94 8.97
CA VAL A 82 -10.66 13.26 10.24
C VAL A 82 -10.41 11.78 10.01
N VAL A 83 -9.59 11.17 10.89
CA VAL A 83 -9.27 9.74 10.86
C VAL A 83 -10.28 8.99 11.70
N THR A 84 -11.23 8.33 11.05
CA THR A 84 -12.30 7.54 11.67
C THR A 84 -13.01 6.67 10.62
N HIS A 85 -13.70 5.61 11.07
CA HIS A 85 -14.43 4.69 10.16
C HIS A 85 -15.72 5.29 9.56
N GLY A 86 -16.07 6.50 9.84
CA GLY A 86 -17.26 7.15 9.29
C GLY A 86 -18.11 7.86 10.32
N GLU A 87 -19.37 8.10 9.98
CA GLU A 87 -20.32 8.82 10.81
C GLU A 87 -20.84 8.00 12.01
N PRO A 88 -21.16 8.65 13.14
CA PRO A 88 -21.06 10.09 13.38
C PRO A 88 -19.63 10.53 13.65
N THR A 89 -19.26 11.75 13.18
CA THR A 89 -18.02 12.42 13.50
C THR A 89 -18.26 13.52 14.54
N TYR A 90 -17.31 13.73 15.45
CA TYR A 90 -17.46 14.67 16.57
C TYR A 90 -16.52 15.87 16.48
N GLY A 91 -15.55 15.85 15.52
CA GLY A 91 -14.55 16.90 15.36
C GLY A 91 -13.41 16.85 16.39
N THR A 92 -13.40 15.82 17.23
CA THR A 92 -12.33 15.51 18.19
C THR A 92 -11.39 14.42 17.68
N GLU A 93 -11.77 13.75 16.61
CA GLU A 93 -10.95 12.75 15.93
C GLU A 93 -9.68 13.44 15.37
N PRO A 94 -8.53 12.76 15.38
CA PRO A 94 -7.30 13.34 14.87
C PRO A 94 -7.39 13.55 13.35
N THR A 95 -6.66 14.53 12.86
CA THR A 95 -6.39 14.68 11.43
C THR A 95 -5.35 13.63 10.98
N MET A 96 -5.31 13.30 9.69
CA MET A 96 -4.27 12.42 9.12
C MET A 96 -2.87 13.01 9.33
N GLU A 97 -2.71 14.33 9.36
CA GLU A 97 -1.44 14.96 9.68
C GLU A 97 -0.96 14.61 11.10
N GLU A 98 -1.87 14.62 12.07
CA GLU A 98 -1.55 14.32 13.48
C GLU A 98 -1.36 12.84 13.72
N TYR A 99 -2.24 12.01 13.18
CA TYR A 99 -2.25 10.59 13.47
C TYR A 99 -1.23 9.80 12.64
N PHE A 100 -1.01 10.17 11.37
CA PHE A 100 -0.06 9.47 10.50
C PHE A 100 1.26 10.26 10.33
N PHE A 101 1.25 11.41 9.67
CA PHE A 101 2.49 12.07 9.25
C PHE A 101 3.41 12.45 10.40
N LYS A 102 2.88 12.94 11.52
CA LYS A 102 3.70 13.24 12.70
C LYS A 102 4.30 11.99 13.34
N ARG A 103 3.57 10.85 13.33
CA ARG A 103 4.03 9.59 13.93
C ARG A 103 5.10 8.91 13.11
N VAL A 104 4.96 8.88 11.78
CA VAL A 104 5.96 8.27 10.89
C VAL A 104 7.18 9.14 10.63
N ARG A 105 7.13 10.43 10.97
CA ARG A 105 8.22 11.41 10.72
C ARG A 105 9.60 10.90 11.11
N PRO A 106 9.84 10.38 12.33
CA PRO A 106 11.19 9.95 12.72
C PRO A 106 11.75 8.84 11.80
N ILE A 107 10.89 7.91 11.36
CA ILE A 107 11.26 6.79 10.49
C ILE A 107 11.60 7.33 9.09
N VAL A 108 10.71 8.15 8.52
CA VAL A 108 10.86 8.69 7.16
C VAL A 108 12.07 9.62 7.06
N GLU A 109 12.23 10.55 7.99
CA GLU A 109 13.36 11.48 7.97
C GLU A 109 14.70 10.77 8.21
N LYS A 110 14.71 9.71 9.04
CA LYS A 110 15.91 8.86 9.19
C LYS A 110 16.25 8.18 7.87
N ALA A 111 15.27 7.55 7.21
CA ALA A 111 15.45 6.86 5.94
C ALA A 111 15.98 7.81 4.84
N LEU A 112 15.44 9.02 4.76
CA LEU A 112 15.90 10.03 3.80
C LEU A 112 17.35 10.48 4.07
N ARG A 113 17.76 10.58 5.34
CA ARG A 113 19.15 10.91 5.69
C ARG A 113 20.13 9.77 5.42
N ASP A 114 19.71 8.53 5.73
CA ASP A 114 20.59 7.34 5.60
C ASP A 114 20.86 6.98 4.14
N GLY A 115 19.96 7.35 3.21
CA GLY A 115 20.13 7.11 1.78
C GLY A 115 20.14 5.62 1.38
N ASN A 116 19.71 4.72 2.29
CA ASN A 116 19.54 3.30 1.96
C ASN A 116 18.14 3.07 1.38
N HIS A 117 18.06 2.86 0.07
CA HIS A 117 16.81 2.75 -0.68
C HIS A 117 16.35 1.28 -0.86
N GLY A 118 17.09 0.28 -0.34
CA GLY A 118 16.85 -1.15 -0.62
C GLY A 118 15.46 -1.62 -0.21
N ASP A 119 14.92 -1.07 0.88
CA ASP A 119 13.62 -1.47 1.44
C ASP A 119 12.49 -0.47 1.12
N TRP A 120 12.76 0.57 0.32
CA TRP A 120 11.72 1.55 -0.01
C TRP A 120 10.67 0.99 -0.96
N PRO A 121 9.38 1.40 -0.82
CA PRO A 121 8.84 2.22 0.27
C PRO A 121 8.83 1.47 1.60
N LEU A 122 9.16 2.16 2.69
CA LEU A 122 9.11 1.60 4.05
C LEU A 122 7.70 1.54 4.59
N ILE A 123 6.86 2.51 4.19
CA ILE A 123 5.47 2.60 4.63
C ILE A 123 4.59 2.78 3.40
N THR A 124 3.59 1.91 3.27
CA THR A 124 2.49 2.11 2.34
C THR A 124 1.30 2.66 3.12
N LEU A 125 0.85 3.88 2.79
CA LEU A 125 -0.35 4.48 3.34
C LEU A 125 -1.53 4.13 2.44
N ASN A 126 -2.46 3.33 2.94
CA ASN A 126 -3.70 2.97 2.26
C ASN A 126 -4.84 3.89 2.77
N LEU A 127 -5.44 4.65 1.90
CA LEU A 127 -6.52 5.59 2.22
C LEU A 127 -7.88 4.96 1.91
N ASP A 128 -8.67 4.70 2.97
CA ASP A 128 -10.05 4.26 2.85
C ASP A 128 -11.01 5.45 3.12
N PHE A 129 -11.46 6.07 2.04
CA PHE A 129 -12.40 7.18 2.10
C PHE A 129 -13.82 6.68 2.39
N LYS A 130 -14.41 7.16 3.49
CA LYS A 130 -15.79 6.86 3.86
C LYS A 130 -16.81 7.74 3.12
N ASP A 131 -16.33 8.77 2.45
CA ASP A 131 -17.08 9.57 1.47
C ASP A 131 -16.14 10.03 0.34
N ASN A 132 -16.72 10.39 -0.79
CA ASN A 132 -15.97 10.84 -1.97
C ASN A 132 -16.33 12.29 -2.35
N LYS A 133 -16.63 13.15 -1.35
CA LYS A 133 -16.92 14.56 -1.59
C LYS A 133 -15.69 15.24 -2.20
N PRO A 134 -15.85 16.03 -3.28
CA PRO A 134 -14.71 16.67 -3.95
C PRO A 134 -13.87 17.53 -3.02
N GLU A 135 -14.48 18.25 -2.07
CA GLU A 135 -13.80 19.06 -1.07
C GLU A 135 -12.97 18.24 -0.09
N HIS A 136 -13.45 17.04 0.30
CA HIS A 136 -12.68 16.10 1.13
C HIS A 136 -11.45 15.61 0.37
N LEU A 137 -11.64 15.10 -0.84
CA LEU A 137 -10.56 14.58 -1.68
C LEU A 137 -9.52 15.69 -1.96
N ALA A 138 -9.97 16.93 -2.26
CA ALA A 138 -9.10 18.07 -2.48
C ALA A 138 -8.29 18.46 -1.22
N ALA A 139 -8.90 18.40 -0.04
CA ALA A 139 -8.22 18.67 1.24
C ALA A 139 -7.11 17.62 1.51
N VAL A 140 -7.39 16.34 1.26
CA VAL A 140 -6.39 15.27 1.40
C VAL A 140 -5.28 15.45 0.36
N LEU A 141 -5.58 15.76 -0.89
CA LEU A 141 -4.58 16.04 -1.92
C LEU A 141 -3.67 17.20 -1.52
N ALA A 142 -4.22 18.28 -0.94
CA ALA A 142 -3.46 19.41 -0.45
C ALA A 142 -2.49 19.01 0.68
N LEU A 143 -2.92 18.13 1.59
CA LEU A 143 -2.07 17.58 2.63
C LEU A 143 -0.95 16.72 2.02
N LEU A 144 -1.24 15.83 1.06
CA LEU A 144 -0.24 15.01 0.39
C LEU A 144 0.82 15.88 -0.32
N ARG A 145 0.42 16.98 -0.97
CA ARG A 145 1.34 17.94 -1.58
C ARG A 145 2.33 18.53 -0.58
N LYS A 146 1.90 18.81 0.65
CA LYS A 146 2.78 19.28 1.74
C LYS A 146 3.87 18.28 2.08
N TYR A 147 3.57 16.97 1.98
CA TYR A 147 4.49 15.87 2.28
C TYR A 147 5.09 15.22 1.03
N GLN A 148 4.93 15.81 -0.15
CA GLN A 148 5.44 15.26 -1.42
C GLN A 148 6.91 14.80 -1.38
N PRO A 149 7.85 15.47 -0.68
CA PRO A 149 9.24 14.99 -0.61
C PRO A 149 9.40 13.61 0.02
N TRP A 150 8.41 13.11 0.75
CA TRP A 150 8.40 11.78 1.36
C TRP A 150 7.76 10.72 0.48
N LEU A 151 6.97 11.15 -0.53
CA LEU A 151 6.07 10.28 -1.25
C LEU A 151 6.72 9.67 -2.49
N THR A 152 6.52 8.38 -2.66
CA THR A 152 6.70 7.70 -3.94
C THR A 152 5.70 8.26 -4.93
N THR A 153 6.18 8.76 -6.06
CA THR A 153 5.36 9.45 -7.06
C THR A 153 5.63 8.87 -8.45
N SER A 154 4.75 9.19 -9.37
CA SER A 154 4.95 8.98 -10.80
C SER A 154 4.76 10.31 -11.53
N VAL A 155 4.93 10.30 -12.83
CA VAL A 155 4.60 11.43 -13.72
C VAL A 155 3.33 11.09 -14.49
N LYS A 156 2.40 12.04 -14.63
CA LYS A 156 1.24 11.81 -15.50
C LYS A 156 1.70 11.70 -16.95
N GLY A 157 1.51 10.53 -17.55
CA GLY A 157 1.74 10.27 -18.97
C GLY A 157 0.72 10.97 -19.86
N ALA A 158 0.97 10.94 -21.17
CA ALA A 158 0.03 11.46 -22.16
C ALA A 158 -1.27 10.63 -22.25
N ARG A 159 -1.20 9.36 -21.89
CA ARG A 159 -2.31 8.41 -21.87
C ARG A 159 -2.33 7.68 -20.53
N GLU A 160 -3.48 7.22 -20.11
CA GLU A 160 -3.65 6.51 -18.83
C GLU A 160 -2.96 5.14 -18.84
N ASP A 161 -2.98 4.44 -19.96
CA ASP A 161 -2.33 3.13 -20.16
C ASP A 161 -0.80 3.22 -20.33
N ASP A 162 -0.24 4.43 -20.39
CA ASP A 162 1.20 4.68 -20.40
C ASP A 162 1.74 4.70 -18.96
N VAL A 163 2.00 3.50 -18.42
CA VAL A 163 2.43 3.29 -17.04
C VAL A 163 3.84 3.82 -16.83
N GLN A 164 3.96 4.99 -16.22
CA GLN A 164 5.23 5.63 -15.96
C GLN A 164 5.97 5.02 -14.76
N PRO A 165 7.31 5.02 -14.74
CA PRO A 165 8.10 4.54 -13.61
C PRO A 165 7.84 5.36 -12.35
N LEU A 166 8.10 4.73 -11.19
CA LEU A 166 7.99 5.37 -9.89
C LEU A 166 9.28 6.08 -9.51
N ASP A 167 9.17 7.30 -9.00
CA ASP A 167 10.20 7.97 -8.21
C ASP A 167 10.03 7.51 -6.76
N VAL A 168 10.77 6.44 -6.39
CA VAL A 168 10.55 5.71 -5.14
C VAL A 168 11.09 6.50 -3.95
N LYS A 169 10.23 6.71 -2.94
CA LYS A 169 10.49 7.40 -1.68
C LYS A 169 10.01 6.54 -0.51
N PRO A 170 10.31 6.90 0.75
CA PRO A 170 9.93 6.11 1.91
C PRO A 170 8.44 5.80 2.07
N VAL A 171 7.55 6.63 1.52
CA VAL A 171 6.09 6.46 1.66
C VAL A 171 5.45 6.27 0.29
N LEU A 172 4.72 5.16 0.11
CA LEU A 172 3.82 4.95 -1.03
C LEU A 172 2.38 5.21 -0.56
N VAL A 173 1.58 5.94 -1.35
CA VAL A 173 0.18 6.20 -1.02
C VAL A 173 -0.73 5.48 -2.01
N LEU A 174 -1.65 4.67 -1.47
CA LEU A 174 -2.69 3.97 -2.22
C LEU A 174 -4.06 4.50 -1.83
N THR A 175 -5.04 4.35 -2.71
CA THR A 175 -6.43 4.74 -2.45
C THR A 175 -7.40 3.79 -3.15
N GLY A 176 -8.70 3.91 -2.85
CA GLY A 176 -9.74 3.04 -3.34
C GLY A 176 -9.99 3.10 -4.86
N GLU A 177 -11.11 2.50 -5.27
CA GLU A 177 -11.46 2.33 -6.69
C GLU A 177 -12.42 3.39 -7.25
N ALA A 178 -12.95 4.29 -6.40
CA ALA A 178 -13.97 5.25 -6.80
C ALA A 178 -13.50 6.21 -7.90
N ASP A 179 -14.31 6.40 -8.94
CA ASP A 179 -14.00 7.29 -10.06
C ASP A 179 -13.88 8.75 -9.64
N ALA A 180 -14.61 9.17 -8.59
CA ALA A 180 -14.46 10.50 -8.01
C ALA A 180 -13.03 10.74 -7.47
N GLN A 181 -12.40 9.70 -6.92
CA GLN A 181 -10.99 9.76 -6.48
C GLN A 181 -10.06 9.90 -7.68
N GLN A 182 -10.24 9.11 -8.73
CA GLN A 182 -9.47 9.24 -9.96
C GLN A 182 -9.62 10.64 -10.57
N THR A 183 -10.84 11.16 -10.61
CA THR A 183 -11.09 12.51 -11.13
C THR A 183 -10.27 13.57 -10.40
N VAL A 184 -10.25 13.56 -9.07
CA VAL A 184 -9.53 14.58 -8.28
C VAL A 184 -8.02 14.34 -8.25
N PHE A 185 -7.59 13.08 -8.13
CA PHE A 185 -6.19 12.75 -7.88
C PHE A 185 -5.36 12.57 -9.16
N TYR A 186 -6.02 12.33 -10.30
CA TYR A 186 -5.33 12.04 -11.53
C TYR A 186 -5.86 12.81 -12.76
N ASP A 187 -7.17 12.80 -13.06
CA ASP A 187 -7.66 13.34 -14.32
C ASP A 187 -7.44 14.84 -14.45
N GLN A 188 -7.56 15.58 -13.34
CA GLN A 188 -7.33 17.03 -13.29
C GLN A 188 -5.86 17.44 -13.41
N LEU A 189 -4.91 16.50 -13.34
CA LEU A 189 -3.50 16.79 -13.56
C LEU A 189 -3.21 17.05 -15.04
N GLN A 190 -2.16 17.82 -15.32
CA GLN A 190 -1.63 17.97 -16.67
C GLN A 190 -0.56 16.90 -16.95
N THR A 191 -0.34 16.55 -18.21
CA THR A 191 0.81 15.71 -18.61
C THR A 191 2.11 16.31 -18.07
N GLY A 192 2.90 15.51 -17.36
CA GLY A 192 4.12 15.95 -16.70
C GLY A 192 3.96 16.29 -15.21
N ASP A 193 2.73 16.47 -14.73
CA ASP A 193 2.49 16.68 -13.30
C ASP A 193 2.78 15.44 -12.47
N ARG A 194 3.08 15.62 -11.18
CA ARG A 194 3.32 14.52 -10.23
C ARG A 194 2.03 13.87 -9.78
N VAL A 195 1.95 12.55 -9.99
CA VAL A 195 0.93 11.67 -9.40
C VAL A 195 1.41 11.27 -8.01
N LEU A 196 0.69 11.66 -6.96
CA LEU A 196 1.12 11.50 -5.56
C LEU A 196 0.59 10.23 -4.88
N LEU A 197 -0.44 9.61 -5.47
CA LEU A 197 -1.09 8.40 -4.95
C LEU A 197 -1.70 7.60 -6.10
N PHE A 198 -1.96 6.31 -5.82
CA PHE A 198 -2.39 5.36 -6.84
C PHE A 198 -3.68 4.65 -6.44
N GLY A 199 -4.65 4.62 -7.34
CA GLY A 199 -5.95 4.01 -7.15
C GLY A 199 -5.96 2.49 -7.32
N ALA A 200 -6.97 1.85 -6.72
CA ALA A 200 -7.30 0.46 -6.98
C ALA A 200 -8.04 0.31 -8.33
N ILE A 201 -7.92 -0.85 -8.94
CA ILE A 201 -8.80 -1.24 -10.04
C ILE A 201 -10.18 -1.57 -9.48
N HIS A 202 -11.21 -1.51 -10.34
CA HIS A 202 -12.56 -1.94 -9.96
C HIS A 202 -12.63 -3.44 -9.73
N THR A 203 -13.34 -3.83 -8.65
CA THR A 203 -13.67 -5.23 -8.35
C THR A 203 -15.17 -5.35 -8.15
N GLU A 204 -15.84 -6.10 -9.01
CA GLU A 204 -17.28 -6.33 -8.85
C GLU A 204 -17.55 -7.38 -7.78
N GLY A 205 -18.24 -6.97 -6.69
CA GLY A 205 -18.50 -7.83 -5.53
C GLY A 205 -19.30 -9.11 -5.82
N LYS A 206 -20.16 -9.11 -6.85
CA LYS A 206 -20.92 -10.30 -7.28
C LYS A 206 -20.07 -11.39 -7.94
N GLU A 207 -18.85 -11.07 -8.37
CA GLU A 207 -17.90 -12.01 -8.97
C GLU A 207 -17.01 -12.70 -7.94
N ALA A 208 -17.12 -12.34 -6.66
CA ALA A 208 -16.24 -12.81 -5.59
C ALA A 208 -16.20 -14.35 -5.45
N SER A 209 -17.26 -15.08 -5.86
CA SER A 209 -17.31 -16.54 -5.87
C SER A 209 -17.06 -17.16 -7.25
N ALA A 210 -16.84 -16.35 -8.29
CA ALA A 210 -16.61 -16.82 -9.64
C ALA A 210 -15.24 -17.53 -9.78
N ALA A 211 -15.05 -18.26 -10.87
CA ALA A 211 -13.75 -18.84 -11.17
C ALA A 211 -12.68 -17.74 -11.34
N PRO A 212 -11.40 -17.96 -10.98
CA PRO A 212 -10.34 -16.95 -11.11
C PRO A 212 -10.24 -16.36 -12.53
N GLU A 213 -10.57 -17.15 -13.54
CA GLU A 213 -10.55 -16.75 -14.95
C GLU A 213 -11.62 -15.69 -15.28
N VAL A 214 -12.70 -15.63 -14.49
CA VAL A 214 -13.79 -14.65 -14.66
C VAL A 214 -13.47 -13.36 -13.89
N ILE A 215 -12.73 -13.49 -12.78
CA ILE A 215 -12.26 -12.34 -11.98
C ILE A 215 -10.89 -11.89 -12.52
N ASP A 216 -10.82 -11.63 -13.83
CA ASP A 216 -9.55 -11.21 -14.42
C ASP A 216 -9.37 -9.69 -14.23
N PRO A 217 -8.33 -9.25 -13.50
CA PRO A 217 -8.11 -7.82 -13.30
C PRO A 217 -7.71 -7.16 -14.62
N THR A 218 -8.12 -5.91 -14.79
CA THR A 218 -7.58 -5.07 -15.87
C THR A 218 -6.10 -4.84 -15.66
N LYS A 219 -5.37 -4.48 -16.74
CA LYS A 219 -3.97 -4.08 -16.62
C LYS A 219 -3.83 -2.83 -15.76
N ALA A 220 -2.68 -2.72 -15.09
CA ALA A 220 -2.31 -1.49 -14.41
C ALA A 220 -2.34 -0.31 -15.39
N THR A 221 -2.81 0.83 -14.91
CA THR A 221 -2.71 2.11 -15.60
C THR A 221 -1.70 3.01 -14.88
N ASN A 222 -1.49 4.22 -15.39
CA ASN A 222 -0.62 5.15 -14.70
C ASN A 222 -1.16 5.59 -13.33
N TYR A 223 -2.46 5.48 -13.13
CA TYR A 223 -3.14 5.76 -11.86
C TYR A 223 -3.50 4.50 -11.08
N ARG A 224 -4.17 3.51 -11.70
CA ARG A 224 -4.64 2.29 -11.04
C ARG A 224 -3.53 1.25 -11.01
N ARG A 225 -2.95 1.03 -9.82
CA ARG A 225 -1.72 0.22 -9.65
C ARG A 225 -1.91 -1.00 -8.75
N TRP A 226 -3.07 -1.18 -8.14
CA TRP A 226 -3.29 -2.27 -7.21
C TRP A 226 -4.71 -2.83 -7.28
N TRP A 227 -4.86 -4.05 -6.77
CA TRP A 227 -6.11 -4.78 -6.70
C TRP A 227 -6.44 -5.11 -5.26
N ASN A 228 -7.47 -4.47 -4.71
CA ASN A 228 -7.91 -4.60 -3.33
C ASN A 228 -9.07 -5.58 -3.23
N ASN A 229 -8.87 -6.73 -2.55
CA ASN A 229 -9.82 -7.83 -2.55
C ASN A 229 -10.29 -8.22 -1.15
N PRO A 230 -11.58 -8.50 -0.95
CA PRO A 230 -12.04 -9.24 0.21
C PRO A 230 -11.58 -10.70 0.11
N TRP A 231 -11.30 -11.35 1.25
CA TRP A 231 -10.87 -12.75 1.24
C TRP A 231 -11.89 -13.73 0.63
N LYS A 232 -13.19 -13.35 0.61
CA LYS A 232 -14.25 -14.16 -0.02
C LYS A 232 -13.99 -14.48 -1.50
N VAL A 233 -13.13 -13.76 -2.21
CA VAL A 233 -12.73 -14.10 -3.58
C VAL A 233 -11.82 -15.35 -3.61
N VAL A 234 -11.18 -15.70 -2.50
CA VAL A 234 -10.37 -16.91 -2.34
C VAL A 234 -11.20 -18.06 -1.77
N GLU A 235 -11.97 -17.82 -0.72
CA GLU A 235 -12.82 -18.80 -0.06
C GLU A 235 -14.28 -18.32 -0.10
N ALA A 236 -15.12 -19.00 -0.86
CA ALA A 236 -16.53 -18.67 -0.98
C ALA A 236 -17.20 -18.58 0.41
N GLY A 237 -17.96 -17.52 0.64
CA GLY A 237 -18.58 -17.24 1.94
C GLY A 237 -17.68 -16.50 2.92
N GLY A 238 -16.41 -16.20 2.56
CA GLY A 238 -15.49 -15.42 3.37
C GLY A 238 -14.99 -16.14 4.63
N GLN A 239 -14.42 -15.38 5.53
CA GLN A 239 -13.72 -15.87 6.73
C GLN A 239 -14.61 -16.65 7.69
N PRO A 240 -15.82 -16.21 8.05
CA PRO A 240 -16.69 -16.93 9.00
C PRO A 240 -17.11 -18.33 8.53
N ASN A 241 -17.17 -18.52 7.21
CA ASN A 241 -17.57 -19.76 6.57
C ASN A 241 -16.41 -20.53 5.96
N ALA A 242 -15.19 -20.09 6.18
CA ALA A 242 -13.98 -20.76 5.72
C ALA A 242 -13.82 -22.12 6.45
N GLY A 243 -13.90 -23.20 5.73
CA GLY A 243 -13.63 -24.55 6.24
C GLY A 243 -12.14 -24.84 6.28
N GLU A 244 -11.77 -26.13 6.14
CA GLU A 244 -10.38 -26.53 6.04
C GLU A 244 -9.68 -25.87 4.85
N TRP A 245 -8.41 -25.54 5.05
CA TRP A 245 -7.55 -25.07 3.97
C TRP A 245 -7.13 -26.24 3.08
N THR A 246 -7.40 -26.18 1.80
CA THR A 246 -7.20 -27.26 0.85
C THR A 246 -6.23 -26.88 -0.28
N PRO A 247 -5.63 -27.86 -0.99
CA PRO A 247 -4.83 -27.60 -2.18
C PRO A 247 -5.59 -26.80 -3.26
N ALA A 248 -6.90 -27.03 -3.41
CA ALA A 248 -7.74 -26.29 -4.37
C ALA A 248 -7.84 -24.79 -3.99
N LYS A 249 -8.01 -24.45 -2.70
CA LYS A 249 -8.00 -23.07 -2.22
C LYS A 249 -6.65 -22.39 -2.43
N MET A 250 -5.55 -23.12 -2.19
CA MET A 250 -4.20 -22.64 -2.48
C MET A 250 -3.97 -22.39 -3.97
N ALA A 251 -4.44 -23.29 -4.83
CA ALA A 251 -4.34 -23.11 -6.28
C ALA A 251 -5.14 -21.85 -6.74
N ARG A 252 -6.34 -21.65 -6.18
CA ARG A 252 -7.14 -20.44 -6.44
C ARG A 252 -6.44 -19.17 -6.00
N LEU A 253 -5.88 -19.14 -4.79
CA LEU A 253 -5.13 -17.98 -4.29
C LEU A 253 -3.96 -17.64 -5.24
N ARG A 254 -3.16 -18.64 -5.62
CA ARG A 254 -2.05 -18.46 -6.56
C ARG A 254 -2.52 -17.92 -7.91
N ALA A 255 -3.59 -18.47 -8.46
CA ALA A 255 -4.12 -18.02 -9.75
C ALA A 255 -4.54 -16.53 -9.71
N LEU A 256 -5.16 -16.05 -8.61
CA LEU A 256 -5.50 -14.64 -8.44
C LEU A 256 -4.26 -13.75 -8.33
N VAL A 257 -3.27 -14.17 -7.56
CA VAL A 257 -2.01 -13.44 -7.38
C VAL A 257 -1.23 -13.36 -8.70
N GLU A 258 -1.07 -14.47 -9.39
CA GLU A 258 -0.39 -14.54 -10.69
C GLU A 258 -1.05 -13.63 -11.73
N ARG A 259 -2.38 -13.55 -11.76
CA ARG A 259 -3.13 -12.66 -12.65
C ARG A 259 -2.90 -11.19 -12.30
N ALA A 260 -2.93 -10.83 -11.03
CA ALA A 260 -2.61 -9.47 -10.60
C ALA A 260 -1.21 -9.07 -11.05
N HIS A 261 -0.22 -9.90 -10.76
CA HIS A 261 1.19 -9.62 -11.10
C HIS A 261 1.43 -9.59 -12.62
N ALA A 262 0.80 -10.48 -13.39
CA ALA A 262 0.87 -10.46 -14.86
C ALA A 262 0.28 -9.19 -15.48
N ASN A 263 -0.66 -8.55 -14.77
CA ASN A 263 -1.26 -7.27 -15.16
C ASN A 263 -0.53 -6.05 -14.55
N GLY A 264 0.58 -6.25 -13.85
CA GLY A 264 1.38 -5.18 -13.25
C GLY A 264 0.78 -4.57 -11.98
N LEU A 265 -0.10 -5.28 -11.29
CA LEU A 265 -0.82 -4.82 -10.11
C LEU A 265 -0.26 -5.44 -8.85
N TRP A 266 -0.08 -4.64 -7.78
CA TRP A 266 -0.02 -5.17 -6.43
C TRP A 266 -1.37 -5.73 -6.02
N ILE A 267 -1.38 -6.81 -5.21
CA ILE A 267 -2.60 -7.43 -4.73
C ILE A 267 -2.68 -7.41 -3.20
N ARG A 268 -3.84 -7.02 -2.70
CA ARG A 268 -4.20 -7.03 -1.28
C ARG A 268 -5.35 -7.96 -1.02
N PHE A 269 -5.30 -8.67 0.11
CA PHE A 269 -6.47 -9.34 0.68
C PHE A 269 -6.75 -8.82 2.08
N TYR A 270 -8.01 -8.41 2.30
CA TYR A 270 -8.49 -7.93 3.58
C TYR A 270 -9.66 -8.81 4.08
N THR A 271 -9.89 -8.95 5.31
CA THR A 271 -8.99 -8.85 6.44
C THR A 271 -8.87 -10.24 7.03
N LEU A 272 -7.67 -10.66 7.39
CA LEU A 272 -7.42 -12.06 7.76
C LEU A 272 -7.16 -12.14 9.28
N ASP A 273 -8.25 -12.18 10.08
CA ASP A 273 -8.16 -12.20 11.53
C ASP A 273 -8.46 -13.55 12.13
N GLY A 274 -7.79 -13.85 13.24
CA GLY A 274 -7.96 -15.09 14.00
C GLY A 274 -8.47 -14.87 15.42
N ALA A 275 -9.29 -13.83 15.65
CA ALA A 275 -9.90 -13.57 16.93
C ALA A 275 -10.90 -14.68 17.27
N THR A 276 -10.86 -15.14 18.53
CA THR A 276 -11.85 -16.08 19.06
C THR A 276 -13.21 -15.39 19.25
N LYS A 277 -14.29 -16.17 19.33
CA LYS A 277 -15.62 -15.63 19.60
C LYS A 277 -15.67 -14.79 20.89
N ALA A 278 -14.92 -15.17 21.92
CA ALA A 278 -14.82 -14.41 23.17
C ALA A 278 -14.12 -13.07 22.96
N GLN A 279 -13.06 -13.03 22.15
CA GLN A 279 -12.36 -11.78 21.80
C GLN A 279 -13.25 -10.86 20.95
N LEU A 280 -14.02 -11.39 20.00
CA LEU A 280 -14.96 -10.60 19.21
C LEU A 280 -15.99 -9.85 20.06
N SER A 281 -16.49 -10.50 21.12
CA SER A 281 -17.49 -9.88 22.02
C SER A 281 -16.92 -8.80 22.92
N CYS A 282 -15.61 -8.80 23.16
CA CYS A 282 -14.96 -7.89 24.13
C CYS A 282 -14.16 -6.75 23.49
N ASN A 283 -13.68 -6.92 22.25
CA ASN A 283 -12.65 -6.06 21.68
C ASN A 283 -13.08 -5.27 20.44
N GLY A 284 -14.37 -5.27 20.08
CA GLY A 284 -14.87 -4.53 18.91
C GLY A 284 -14.38 -5.06 17.56
N TRP A 285 -13.87 -6.30 17.52
CA TRP A 285 -13.41 -6.92 16.27
C TRP A 285 -14.58 -7.33 15.40
N PHE A 286 -14.45 -7.17 14.09
CA PHE A 286 -15.52 -7.47 13.16
C PHE A 286 -15.62 -8.98 12.90
N HIS A 287 -16.82 -9.53 13.13
CA HIS A 287 -17.12 -10.95 12.94
C HIS A 287 -16.78 -11.43 11.52
N ASP A 288 -17.14 -10.66 10.51
CA ASP A 288 -17.03 -11.05 9.11
C ASP A 288 -15.60 -11.15 8.57
N TYR A 289 -14.63 -10.64 9.33
CA TYR A 289 -13.21 -10.72 8.99
C TYR A 289 -12.46 -11.84 9.71
N ASN A 290 -13.17 -12.68 10.49
CA ASN A 290 -12.56 -13.64 11.38
C ASN A 290 -12.75 -15.09 10.98
N PHE A 291 -11.65 -15.84 11.02
CA PHE A 291 -11.65 -17.31 10.86
C PHE A 291 -12.01 -18.05 12.16
N GLY A 292 -12.33 -17.35 13.23
CA GLY A 292 -12.74 -17.93 14.52
C GLY A 292 -11.61 -18.51 15.37
N SER A 293 -10.39 -18.59 14.85
CA SER A 293 -9.20 -18.99 15.61
C SER A 293 -7.91 -18.52 14.98
N LEU A 294 -6.90 -18.29 15.81
CA LEU A 294 -5.56 -17.91 15.36
C LEU A 294 -4.92 -19.01 14.49
N ALA A 295 -5.18 -20.30 14.80
CA ALA A 295 -4.65 -21.39 14.00
C ALA A 295 -5.19 -21.38 12.56
N ALA A 296 -6.50 -21.12 12.40
CA ALA A 296 -7.12 -20.99 11.08
C ALA A 296 -6.61 -19.78 10.31
N ALA A 297 -6.42 -18.63 10.97
CA ALA A 297 -5.83 -17.44 10.34
C ALA A 297 -4.39 -17.67 9.92
N ARG A 298 -3.54 -18.25 10.76
CA ARG A 298 -2.13 -18.54 10.44
C ARG A 298 -1.96 -19.39 9.18
N VAL A 299 -2.80 -20.39 8.99
CA VAL A 299 -2.78 -21.21 7.77
C VAL A 299 -2.97 -20.32 6.53
N ARG A 300 -3.85 -19.32 6.59
CA ARG A 300 -4.11 -18.38 5.49
C ARG A 300 -2.99 -17.35 5.35
N TRP A 301 -2.40 -16.87 6.44
CA TRP A 301 -1.23 -15.99 6.40
C TRP A 301 -0.05 -16.68 5.70
N HIS A 302 0.27 -17.93 6.09
CA HIS A 302 1.34 -18.70 5.44
C HIS A 302 1.03 -18.96 3.96
N ALA A 303 -0.23 -19.24 3.63
CA ALA A 303 -0.64 -19.42 2.25
C ALA A 303 -0.48 -18.13 1.42
N ALA A 304 -0.86 -16.98 1.98
CA ALA A 304 -0.71 -15.67 1.34
C ALA A 304 0.77 -15.30 1.12
N ILE A 305 1.61 -15.52 2.14
CA ILE A 305 3.07 -15.33 2.05
C ILE A 305 3.66 -16.24 0.96
N ALA A 306 3.30 -17.53 0.96
CA ALA A 306 3.79 -18.51 -0.03
C ALA A 306 3.26 -18.29 -1.45
N ALA A 307 2.18 -17.51 -1.59
CA ALA A 307 1.64 -17.07 -2.88
C ALA A 307 2.18 -15.71 -3.32
N HIS A 308 3.03 -15.05 -2.53
CA HIS A 308 3.56 -13.71 -2.78
C HIS A 308 2.49 -12.62 -2.88
N VAL A 309 1.45 -12.67 -2.01
CA VAL A 309 0.52 -11.56 -1.84
C VAL A 309 1.28 -10.32 -1.40
N ASP A 310 1.06 -9.16 -2.03
CA ASP A 310 1.81 -7.95 -1.71
C ASP A 310 1.40 -7.35 -0.36
N TYR A 311 0.09 -7.28 -0.07
CA TYR A 311 -0.44 -6.71 1.16
C TYR A 311 -1.37 -7.69 1.85
N LEU A 312 -0.98 -8.13 3.03
CA LEU A 312 -1.76 -9.03 3.89
C LEU A 312 -2.36 -8.22 5.04
N ALA A 313 -3.66 -7.91 4.94
CA ALA A 313 -4.34 -7.05 5.89
C ALA A 313 -4.91 -7.84 7.08
N SER A 314 -4.68 -7.32 8.28
CA SER A 314 -5.20 -7.89 9.53
C SER A 314 -5.23 -6.84 10.63
N ASP A 315 -6.11 -7.02 11.61
CA ASP A 315 -6.12 -6.26 12.87
C ASP A 315 -5.13 -6.81 13.91
N GLN A 316 -4.51 -7.97 13.63
CA GLN A 316 -3.55 -8.65 14.51
C GLN A 316 -2.10 -8.35 14.10
N TYR A 317 -1.74 -7.07 14.04
CA TYR A 317 -0.52 -6.53 13.44
C TYR A 317 0.77 -7.23 13.86
N GLU A 318 0.99 -7.36 15.17
CA GLU A 318 2.22 -7.95 15.71
C GLU A 318 2.33 -9.45 15.41
N LEU A 319 1.18 -10.13 15.28
CA LEU A 319 1.16 -11.55 14.95
C LEU A 319 1.50 -11.76 13.47
N VAL A 320 0.82 -11.04 12.59
CA VAL A 320 1.06 -11.11 11.13
C VAL A 320 2.47 -10.65 10.79
N GLY A 321 2.93 -9.54 11.37
CA GLY A 321 4.28 -9.04 11.15
C GLY A 321 5.35 -10.09 11.50
N ARG A 322 5.19 -10.80 12.62
CA ARG A 322 6.09 -11.89 12.99
C ARG A 322 6.09 -13.05 11.99
N GLU A 323 4.93 -13.48 11.51
CA GLU A 323 4.84 -14.57 10.53
C GLU A 323 5.52 -14.19 9.20
N ILE A 324 5.36 -12.95 8.74
CA ILE A 324 6.01 -12.44 7.53
C ILE A 324 7.53 -12.40 7.71
N HIS A 325 8.04 -11.86 8.83
CA HIS A 325 9.48 -11.76 9.08
C HIS A 325 10.15 -13.13 9.29
N GLN A 326 9.45 -14.11 9.87
CA GLN A 326 9.96 -15.47 10.04
C GLN A 326 9.94 -16.29 8.75
N GLY A 327 8.98 -16.01 7.85
CA GLY A 327 8.88 -16.64 6.54
C GLY A 327 9.84 -16.07 5.50
N ALA A 328 10.44 -14.92 5.74
CA ALA A 328 11.48 -14.36 4.88
C ALA A 328 12.74 -15.26 5.00
N PRO A 329 13.32 -15.77 3.88
CA PRO A 329 14.58 -16.45 3.94
C PRO A 329 15.61 -15.52 4.59
N ALA A 330 16.32 -16.02 5.62
CA ALA A 330 17.36 -15.27 6.30
C ALA A 330 18.30 -14.69 5.23
N ALA A 331 18.41 -13.35 5.20
CA ALA A 331 19.32 -12.67 4.30
C ALA A 331 20.69 -13.31 4.48
N ALA A 332 21.19 -13.98 3.45
CA ALA A 332 22.53 -14.57 3.48
C ALA A 332 23.50 -13.44 3.72
N ASN A 333 24.03 -13.36 4.95
CA ASN A 333 25.15 -12.47 5.28
C ASN A 333 26.28 -12.79 4.30
N LYS A 334 26.49 -11.92 3.33
CA LYS A 334 27.71 -11.86 2.52
C LYS A 334 28.53 -10.67 2.92
#